data_8dca42f06b090758418d38240753e53c
#
_entry.id   8dca42f06b090758418d38240753e53c
#
_cell.length_a   1.000
_cell.length_b   1.000
_cell.length_c   1.000
_cell.angle_alpha   90.00
_cell.angle_beta   90.00
_cell.angle_gamma   90.00
#
_symmetry.space_group_name_H-M   'P 1'
#
loop_
_entity.id
_entity.type
_entity.pdbx_description
1 polymer ?
#
loop_
_entity_poly.entity_id
_entity_poly.type
_entity_poly.pdbx_seq_one_letter_code
_entity_poly.pdbx_strand_id
1 'polypeptide(L)'
;GRPVPGTVTQFRWRKWDDGVHWVHDCVYLGHDSWGEWFGQPAGWRSIRPGRNVVTAGPNVTLMPPSGEYAMTVNAAPSRTRIYIDLGWDIGWSQSAPGVAEGIDMDLDVVRALDERGIWIDDRDEWDEHRVHYGYPREVVERLETLAVDLERRVRAAEAPFNDATADAWLERLAARGLAPQGLDR
;
A
#
# COMPACT_ATOMS: atom_id res chain seq x y z
N GLY A 1 -3.31 -16.05 -9.29
CA GLY A 1 -4.11 -15.30 -10.22
C GLY A 1 -5.14 -14.40 -9.54
N ARG A 2 -5.82 -13.60 -10.31
CA ARG A 2 -6.83 -12.68 -9.81
C ARG A 2 -8.03 -13.40 -9.23
N PRO A 3 -8.44 -13.08 -8.00
CA PRO A 3 -9.75 -13.51 -7.51
C PRO A 3 -10.88 -12.73 -8.19
N VAL A 4 -12.10 -13.15 -7.94
CA VAL A 4 -13.29 -12.40 -8.41
C VAL A 4 -13.41 -11.10 -7.62
N PRO A 5 -13.71 -9.95 -8.26
CA PRO A 5 -13.98 -8.71 -7.54
C PRO A 5 -15.02 -8.90 -6.45
N GLY A 6 -14.76 -8.37 -5.26
CA GLY A 6 -15.56 -8.58 -4.05
C GLY A 6 -15.05 -9.68 -3.13
N THR A 7 -14.06 -10.44 -3.56
CA THR A 7 -13.44 -11.47 -2.72
C THR A 7 -12.72 -10.81 -1.53
N VAL A 8 -13.03 -11.28 -0.33
CA VAL A 8 -12.30 -10.89 0.88
C VAL A 8 -10.98 -11.65 0.89
N THR A 9 -9.89 -10.92 1.06
CA THR A 9 -8.53 -11.45 1.00
C THR A 9 -7.61 -10.69 1.94
N GLN A 10 -6.31 -10.80 1.71
CA GLN A 10 -5.30 -10.10 2.50
C GLN A 10 -4.21 -9.54 1.61
N PHE A 11 -3.62 -8.44 2.07
CA PHE A 11 -2.37 -7.92 1.56
C PHE A 11 -1.33 -8.10 2.67
N ARG A 12 -0.31 -8.93 2.42
CA ARG A 12 0.66 -9.35 3.43
C ARG A 12 2.03 -8.78 3.12
N TRP A 13 2.53 -7.97 4.03
CA TRP A 13 3.90 -7.45 3.97
C TRP A 13 4.82 -8.33 4.81
N ARG A 14 6.07 -8.42 4.38
CA ARG A 14 7.16 -9.01 5.15
C ARG A 14 8.38 -8.11 5.05
N LYS A 15 9.35 -8.31 5.92
CA LYS A 15 10.64 -7.63 5.84
C LYS A 15 11.59 -8.44 4.93
N TRP A 16 12.74 -7.87 4.63
CA TRP A 16 13.73 -8.49 3.72
C TRP A 16 14.18 -9.89 4.19
N ASP A 17 14.21 -10.11 5.51
CA ASP A 17 14.58 -11.39 6.13
C ASP A 17 13.39 -12.34 6.31
N ASP A 18 12.27 -12.10 5.63
CA ASP A 18 10.97 -12.79 5.76
C ASP A 18 10.26 -12.57 7.09
N GLY A 19 10.74 -11.66 7.93
CA GLY A 19 10.06 -11.28 9.17
C GLY A 19 8.65 -10.78 8.90
N VAL A 20 7.68 -11.21 9.74
CA VAL A 20 6.29 -10.78 9.62
C VAL A 20 6.16 -9.27 9.82
N HIS A 21 5.39 -8.63 8.97
CA HIS A 21 5.10 -7.21 9.03
C HIS A 21 3.59 -6.99 8.92
N TRP A 22 3.12 -5.87 8.39
CA TRP A 22 1.70 -5.60 8.29
C TRP A 22 0.97 -6.62 7.44
N VAL A 23 -0.17 -7.11 7.95
CA VAL A 23 -1.16 -7.89 7.22
C VAL A 23 -2.47 -7.12 7.26
N HIS A 24 -2.97 -6.75 6.08
CA HIS A 24 -4.20 -6.00 5.94
C HIS A 24 -5.32 -6.92 5.45
N ASP A 25 -6.40 -7.01 6.21
CA ASP A 25 -7.63 -7.63 5.71
C ASP A 25 -8.26 -6.64 4.71
N CYS A 26 -8.59 -7.11 3.52
CA CYS A 26 -9.07 -6.24 2.46
C CYS A 26 -10.01 -6.98 1.51
N VAL A 27 -10.65 -6.24 0.62
CA VAL A 27 -11.44 -6.79 -0.46
C VAL A 27 -10.74 -6.50 -1.79
N TYR A 28 -10.68 -7.49 -2.67
CA TYR A 28 -10.21 -7.28 -4.02
C TYR A 28 -11.30 -6.55 -4.82
N LEU A 29 -10.96 -5.43 -5.44
CA LEU A 29 -11.92 -4.59 -6.15
C LEU A 29 -11.91 -4.78 -7.67
N GLY A 30 -10.79 -5.28 -8.21
CA GLY A 30 -10.62 -5.40 -9.65
C GLY A 30 -9.30 -4.80 -10.12
N HIS A 31 -9.20 -4.55 -11.42
CA HIS A 31 -7.97 -4.03 -12.03
C HIS A 31 -8.26 -3.01 -13.14
N ASP A 32 -7.26 -2.22 -13.45
CA ASP A 32 -7.24 -1.31 -14.59
C ASP A 32 -5.85 -1.33 -15.23
N SER A 33 -5.56 -0.38 -16.10
CA SER A 33 -4.24 -0.28 -16.75
C SER A 33 -3.09 0.00 -15.78
N TRP A 34 -3.38 0.48 -14.57
CA TRP A 34 -2.38 0.79 -13.56
C TRP A 34 -1.99 -0.41 -12.71
N GLY A 35 -2.90 -1.38 -12.55
CA GLY A 35 -2.66 -2.59 -11.78
C GLY A 35 -3.88 -3.11 -11.08
N GLU A 36 -3.64 -3.82 -9.97
CA GLU A 36 -4.68 -4.44 -9.15
C GLU A 36 -5.07 -3.51 -8.01
N TRP A 37 -6.38 -3.45 -7.72
CA TRP A 37 -6.90 -2.57 -6.67
C TRP A 37 -7.58 -3.37 -5.57
N PHE A 38 -7.22 -3.02 -4.34
CA PHE A 38 -7.77 -3.57 -3.10
C PHE A 38 -8.41 -2.44 -2.31
N GLY A 39 -9.31 -2.78 -1.39
CA GLY A 39 -9.92 -1.79 -0.52
C GLY A 39 -10.09 -2.29 0.91
N GLN A 40 -10.01 -1.36 1.85
CA GLN A 40 -10.41 -1.58 3.23
C GLN A 40 -11.54 -0.62 3.56
N PRO A 41 -12.74 -1.14 3.87
CA PRO A 41 -13.78 -0.31 4.48
C PRO A 41 -13.33 0.21 5.86
N ALA A 42 -13.98 1.25 6.35
CA ALA A 42 -13.76 1.69 7.73
C ALA A 42 -13.99 0.51 8.70
N GLY A 43 -13.13 0.39 9.70
CA GLY A 43 -13.22 -0.66 10.72
C GLY A 43 -12.65 -2.01 10.31
N TRP A 44 -11.85 -2.06 9.24
CA TRP A 44 -11.18 -3.30 8.83
C TRP A 44 -9.77 -3.39 9.40
N ARG A 45 -9.34 -4.63 9.68
CA ARG A 45 -8.12 -4.91 10.46
C ARG A 45 -6.85 -4.78 9.66
N SER A 46 -5.86 -4.19 10.32
CA SER A 46 -4.45 -4.22 9.93
C SER A 46 -3.65 -4.64 11.14
N ILE A 47 -2.87 -5.69 10.99
CA ILE A 47 -2.21 -6.37 12.11
C ILE A 47 -0.74 -6.56 11.79
N ARG A 48 0.12 -6.29 12.77
CA ARG A 48 1.52 -6.69 12.78
C ARG A 48 1.91 -7.15 14.18
N PRO A 49 3.08 -7.79 14.38
CA PRO A 49 3.50 -8.19 15.71
C PRO A 49 3.46 -7.03 16.71
N GLY A 50 2.69 -7.20 17.78
CA GLY A 50 2.55 -6.20 18.84
C GLY A 50 1.59 -5.05 18.54
N ARG A 51 0.89 -5.05 17.39
CA ARG A 51 -0.05 -3.97 17.06
C ARG A 51 -1.22 -4.45 16.20
N ASN A 52 -2.42 -4.25 16.71
CA ASN A 52 -3.66 -4.53 16.02
C ASN A 52 -4.47 -3.24 15.93
N VAL A 53 -4.79 -2.82 14.72
CA VAL A 53 -5.58 -1.60 14.50
C VAL A 53 -6.73 -1.89 13.53
N VAL A 54 -7.74 -1.01 13.56
CA VAL A 54 -8.76 -0.95 12.52
C VAL A 54 -8.67 0.39 11.81
N THR A 55 -9.03 0.42 10.55
CA THR A 55 -9.04 1.66 9.76
C THR A 55 -10.10 2.62 10.28
N ALA A 56 -9.75 3.90 10.40
CA ALA A 56 -10.69 4.95 10.81
C ALA A 56 -11.65 5.34 9.68
N GLY A 57 -11.23 5.19 8.44
CA GLY A 57 -12.02 5.45 7.25
C GLY A 57 -11.62 4.51 6.13
N PRO A 58 -12.34 4.55 4.99
CA PRO A 58 -12.02 3.68 3.87
C PRO A 58 -10.73 4.08 3.17
N ASN A 59 -10.07 3.10 2.58
CA ASN A 59 -8.91 3.31 1.71
C ASN A 59 -8.91 2.32 0.55
N VAL A 60 -8.16 2.65 -0.49
CA VAL A 60 -7.86 1.74 -1.60
C VAL A 60 -6.36 1.64 -1.77
N THR A 61 -5.90 0.48 -2.22
CA THR A 61 -4.48 0.22 -2.48
C THR A 61 -4.29 -0.28 -3.89
N LEU A 62 -3.39 0.38 -4.62
CA LEU A 62 -2.94 -0.05 -5.94
C LEU A 62 -1.70 -0.91 -5.81
N MET A 63 -1.73 -2.08 -6.45
CA MET A 63 -0.56 -2.95 -6.64
C MET A 63 -0.20 -2.91 -8.13
N PRO A 64 0.82 -2.13 -8.52
CA PRO A 64 1.20 -2.02 -9.93
C PRO A 64 1.98 -3.26 -10.39
N PRO A 65 2.01 -3.52 -11.70
CA PRO A 65 2.73 -4.68 -12.24
C PRO A 65 4.25 -4.64 -12.02
N SER A 66 4.81 -3.47 -11.74
CA SER A 66 6.25 -3.35 -11.47
C SER A 66 6.70 -4.11 -10.22
N GLY A 67 5.81 -4.29 -9.24
CA GLY A 67 6.16 -4.92 -7.98
C GLY A 67 7.09 -4.14 -7.07
N GLU A 68 7.29 -2.84 -7.36
CA GLU A 68 8.27 -2.01 -6.65
C GLU A 68 7.64 -1.00 -5.69
N TYR A 69 6.33 -0.85 -5.71
CA TYR A 69 5.60 -0.03 -4.73
C TYR A 69 4.15 -0.49 -4.63
N ALA A 70 3.49 -0.07 -3.55
CA ALA A 70 2.05 -0.13 -3.41
C ALA A 70 1.56 1.22 -2.92
N MET A 71 0.53 1.76 -3.53
CA MET A 71 -0.02 3.07 -3.18
C MET A 71 -1.34 2.93 -2.46
N THR A 72 -1.41 3.42 -1.23
CA THR A 72 -2.66 3.52 -0.48
C THR A 72 -3.19 4.94 -0.55
N VAL A 73 -4.47 5.08 -0.89
CA VAL A 73 -5.17 6.36 -0.91
C VAL A 73 -6.29 6.30 0.11
N ASN A 74 -6.23 7.19 1.08
CA ASN A 74 -7.17 7.24 2.20
C ASN A 74 -8.23 8.30 1.96
N ALA A 75 -9.49 7.92 2.21
CA ALA A 75 -10.59 8.88 2.33
C ALA A 75 -10.60 9.51 3.72
N ALA A 76 -11.43 10.53 3.90
CA ALA A 76 -11.67 11.11 5.22
C ALA A 76 -12.06 10.02 6.23
N PRO A 77 -11.70 10.14 7.51
CA PRO A 77 -11.12 11.32 8.17
C PRO A 77 -9.60 11.39 8.16
N SER A 78 -8.91 10.50 7.44
CA SER A 78 -7.45 10.53 7.38
C SER A 78 -6.93 11.85 6.80
N ARG A 79 -5.89 12.41 7.43
CA ARG A 79 -5.18 13.58 6.93
C ARG A 79 -4.01 13.21 6.02
N THR A 80 -3.71 11.93 5.88
CA THR A 80 -2.73 11.39 4.94
C THR A 80 -3.48 10.87 3.73
N ARG A 81 -3.47 11.63 2.64
CA ARG A 81 -4.21 11.26 1.43
C ARG A 81 -3.55 10.11 0.68
N ILE A 82 -2.24 10.21 0.44
CA ILE A 82 -1.47 9.19 -0.29
C ILE A 82 -0.34 8.69 0.61
N TYR A 83 -0.23 7.37 0.68
CA TYR A 83 0.89 6.70 1.32
C TYR A 83 1.41 5.63 0.38
N ILE A 84 2.60 5.85 -0.16
CA ILE A 84 3.22 4.90 -1.08
C ILE A 84 4.33 4.18 -0.33
N ASP A 85 4.16 2.87 -0.16
CA ASP A 85 5.20 1.99 0.37
C ASP A 85 6.08 1.54 -0.79
N LEU A 86 7.35 1.89 -0.79
CA LEU A 86 8.31 1.27 -1.70
C LEU A 86 8.55 -0.16 -1.23
N GLY A 87 8.62 -1.07 -2.18
CA GLY A 87 8.72 -2.48 -1.87
C GLY A 87 9.52 -3.24 -2.92
N TRP A 88 9.55 -4.54 -2.74
CA TRP A 88 10.21 -5.47 -3.66
C TRP A 88 9.38 -6.74 -3.77
N ASP A 89 9.38 -7.32 -4.95
CA ASP A 89 8.63 -8.55 -5.22
C ASP A 89 7.14 -8.46 -4.80
N ILE A 90 6.52 -7.29 -4.98
CA ILE A 90 5.10 -7.13 -4.68
C ILE A 90 4.27 -7.76 -5.79
N GLY A 91 3.38 -8.66 -5.43
CA GLY A 91 2.53 -9.34 -6.40
C GLY A 91 1.64 -10.38 -5.75
N TRP A 92 1.01 -11.19 -6.59
CA TRP A 92 0.20 -12.30 -6.09
C TRP A 92 1.09 -13.38 -5.45
N SER A 93 0.64 -13.89 -4.30
CA SER A 93 1.33 -14.97 -3.61
C SER A 93 1.39 -16.24 -4.48
N GLN A 94 2.54 -16.92 -4.46
CA GLN A 94 2.70 -18.20 -5.14
C GLN A 94 2.07 -19.35 -4.35
N SER A 95 1.91 -19.19 -3.04
CA SER A 95 1.45 -20.25 -2.13
C SER A 95 0.03 -20.04 -1.61
N ALA A 96 -0.47 -18.82 -1.58
CA ALA A 96 -1.79 -18.48 -1.08
C ALA A 96 -2.63 -17.82 -2.19
N PRO A 97 -3.47 -18.58 -2.89
CA PRO A 97 -4.26 -18.04 -4.00
C PRO A 97 -5.10 -16.82 -3.62
N GLY A 98 -5.05 -15.78 -4.45
CA GLY A 98 -5.82 -14.55 -4.26
C GLY A 98 -5.29 -13.61 -3.17
N VAL A 99 -4.17 -13.93 -2.55
CA VAL A 99 -3.50 -13.09 -1.56
C VAL A 99 -2.39 -12.30 -2.24
N ALA A 100 -2.32 -11.01 -1.96
CA ALA A 100 -1.20 -10.15 -2.37
C ALA A 100 -0.13 -10.16 -1.29
N GLU A 101 1.13 -10.08 -1.70
CA GLU A 101 2.26 -10.03 -0.76
C GLU A 101 3.40 -9.19 -1.32
N GLY A 102 4.29 -8.76 -0.45
CA GLY A 102 5.47 -8.02 -0.86
C GLY A 102 6.45 -7.77 0.28
N ILE A 103 7.66 -7.38 -0.10
CA ILE A 103 8.70 -7.00 0.86
C ILE A 103 8.64 -5.48 1.06
N ASP A 104 8.47 -5.05 2.31
CA ASP A 104 8.54 -3.64 2.68
C ASP A 104 10.00 -3.19 2.67
N MET A 105 10.28 -2.12 1.91
CA MET A 105 11.63 -1.61 1.72
C MET A 105 11.83 -0.24 2.39
N ASP A 106 11.05 0.05 3.41
CA ASP A 106 11.24 1.15 4.36
C ASP A 106 10.90 2.55 3.83
N LEU A 107 11.39 2.94 2.65
CA LEU A 107 11.10 4.26 2.07
C LEU A 107 9.63 4.41 1.71
N ASP A 108 9.08 5.57 2.04
CA ASP A 108 7.70 5.91 1.71
C ASP A 108 7.64 7.25 1.01
N VAL A 109 6.64 7.43 0.15
CA VAL A 109 6.30 8.74 -0.42
C VAL A 109 4.90 9.09 0.08
N VAL A 110 4.77 10.26 0.69
CA VAL A 110 3.55 10.65 1.41
C VAL A 110 3.03 11.98 0.88
N ARG A 111 1.70 12.06 0.72
CA ARG A 111 1.00 13.33 0.53
C ARG A 111 -0.01 13.51 1.66
N ALA A 112 0.20 14.56 2.47
CA ALA A 112 -0.72 14.98 3.51
C ALA A 112 -1.65 16.09 3.00
N LEU A 113 -2.83 16.21 3.62
CA LEU A 113 -3.80 17.25 3.32
C LEU A 113 -3.57 18.53 4.14
N ASP A 114 -2.56 18.55 4.98
CA ASP A 114 -2.16 19.68 5.80
C ASP A 114 -0.83 20.28 5.32
N GLU A 115 -0.25 21.16 6.11
CA GLU A 115 0.96 21.91 5.78
C GLU A 115 2.22 21.04 5.59
N ARG A 116 2.20 19.77 6.01
CA ARG A 116 3.31 18.84 5.77
C ARG A 116 3.54 18.60 4.28
N GLY A 117 2.50 18.68 3.47
CA GLY A 117 2.59 18.60 2.02
C GLY A 117 2.96 17.22 1.49
N ILE A 118 4.02 17.17 0.67
CA ILE A 118 4.49 15.94 0.02
C ILE A 118 5.96 15.76 0.35
N TRP A 119 6.35 14.55 0.77
CA TRP A 119 7.76 14.26 1.10
C TRP A 119 8.08 12.76 0.97
N ILE A 120 9.37 12.45 0.93
CA ILE A 120 9.87 11.08 1.07
C ILE A 120 10.14 10.87 2.56
N ASP A 121 9.52 9.83 3.13
CA ASP A 121 9.58 9.52 4.55
C ASP A 121 10.47 8.32 4.84
N ASP A 122 10.89 8.19 6.10
CA ASP A 122 11.66 7.06 6.63
C ASP A 122 13.06 6.90 6.02
N ARG A 123 13.69 8.00 5.61
CA ARG A 123 15.07 7.96 5.11
C ARG A 123 16.07 7.42 6.14
N ASP A 124 15.85 7.71 7.41
CA ASP A 124 16.71 7.22 8.51
C ASP A 124 16.61 5.70 8.61
N GLU A 125 15.41 5.17 8.57
CA GLU A 125 15.14 3.73 8.58
C GLU A 125 15.74 3.06 7.35
N TRP A 126 15.63 3.68 6.18
CA TRP A 126 16.25 3.21 4.95
C TRP A 126 17.76 3.11 5.07
N ASP A 127 18.42 4.16 5.56
CA ASP A 127 19.87 4.19 5.73
C ASP A 127 20.35 3.13 6.70
N GLU A 128 19.60 2.85 7.76
CA GLU A 128 19.91 1.80 8.72
C GLU A 128 19.68 0.40 8.14
N HIS A 129 18.51 0.16 7.54
CA HIS A 129 18.13 -1.17 7.09
C HIS A 129 18.88 -1.64 5.85
N ARG A 130 19.24 -0.75 4.94
CA ARG A 130 20.03 -1.16 3.76
C ARG A 130 21.38 -1.75 4.14
N VAL A 131 21.96 -1.32 5.27
CA VAL A 131 23.17 -1.88 5.82
C VAL A 131 22.87 -3.14 6.64
N HIS A 132 21.91 -3.05 7.56
CA HIS A 132 21.53 -4.15 8.44
C HIS A 132 21.11 -5.42 7.68
N TYR A 133 20.26 -5.27 6.66
CA TYR A 133 19.81 -6.39 5.85
C TYR A 133 20.74 -6.70 4.66
N GLY A 134 21.71 -5.84 4.39
CA GLY A 134 22.62 -6.02 3.26
C GLY A 134 21.91 -5.97 1.91
N TYR A 135 21.03 -5.00 1.69
CA TYR A 135 20.31 -4.89 0.43
C TYR A 135 21.28 -4.85 -0.76
N PRO A 136 21.02 -5.63 -1.82
CA PRO A 136 21.86 -5.55 -3.03
C PRO A 136 21.94 -4.13 -3.59
N ARG A 137 23.10 -3.78 -4.11
CA ARG A 137 23.35 -2.43 -4.63
C ARG A 137 22.33 -2.02 -5.69
N GLU A 138 21.97 -2.92 -6.60
CA GLU A 138 21.02 -2.67 -7.67
C GLU A 138 19.62 -2.33 -7.10
N VAL A 139 19.23 -3.01 -6.03
CA VAL A 139 17.96 -2.75 -5.34
C VAL A 139 17.98 -1.37 -4.70
N VAL A 140 19.07 -1.03 -3.99
CA VAL A 140 19.24 0.28 -3.35
C VAL A 140 19.16 1.40 -4.39
N GLU A 141 19.93 1.32 -5.46
CA GLU A 141 19.95 2.34 -6.53
C GLU A 141 18.58 2.47 -7.19
N ARG A 142 17.92 1.35 -7.47
CA ARG A 142 16.60 1.34 -8.11
C ARG A 142 15.56 2.02 -7.24
N LEU A 143 15.51 1.71 -5.95
CA LEU A 143 14.50 2.26 -5.05
C LEU A 143 14.75 3.72 -4.71
N GLU A 144 16.00 4.15 -4.57
CA GLU A 144 16.32 5.56 -4.37
C GLU A 144 15.88 6.41 -5.57
N THR A 145 16.13 5.94 -6.78
CA THR A 145 15.66 6.60 -8.01
C THR A 145 14.13 6.60 -8.09
N LEU A 146 13.50 5.48 -7.77
CA LEU A 146 12.03 5.36 -7.78
C LEU A 146 11.37 6.31 -6.79
N ALA A 147 11.91 6.45 -5.58
CA ALA A 147 11.36 7.36 -4.57
C ALA A 147 11.30 8.80 -5.08
N VAL A 148 12.37 9.27 -5.70
CA VAL A 148 12.44 10.62 -6.28
C VAL A 148 11.45 10.78 -7.42
N ASP A 149 11.35 9.79 -8.29
CA ASP A 149 10.40 9.82 -9.42
C ASP A 149 8.95 9.82 -8.93
N LEU A 150 8.62 8.98 -7.94
CA LEU A 150 7.28 8.93 -7.36
C LEU A 150 6.90 10.26 -6.69
N GLU A 151 7.82 10.86 -5.93
CA GLU A 151 7.58 12.17 -5.31
C GLU A 151 7.24 13.21 -6.38
N ARG A 152 8.00 13.24 -7.47
CA ARG A 152 7.74 14.16 -8.58
C ARG A 152 6.36 13.92 -9.20
N ARG A 153 5.99 12.67 -9.42
CA ARG A 153 4.70 12.31 -10.03
C ARG A 153 3.52 12.62 -9.13
N VAL A 154 3.67 12.43 -7.82
CA VAL A 154 2.66 12.81 -6.82
C VAL A 154 2.49 14.33 -6.81
N ARG A 155 3.58 15.10 -6.85
CA ARG A 155 3.52 16.56 -6.91
C ARG A 155 2.83 17.06 -8.17
N ALA A 156 3.04 16.38 -9.30
CA ALA A 156 2.42 16.72 -10.58
C ALA A 156 0.97 16.24 -10.69
N ALA A 157 0.49 15.47 -9.73
CA ALA A 157 -0.82 14.84 -9.75
C ALA A 157 -1.07 14.04 -11.03
N GLU A 158 -0.05 13.36 -11.52
CA GLU A 158 -0.16 12.46 -12.67
C GLU A 158 -0.95 11.21 -12.30
N ALA A 159 -1.79 10.70 -13.21
CA ALA A 159 -2.44 9.42 -13.00
C ALA A 159 -1.38 8.30 -12.85
N PRO A 160 -1.53 7.34 -11.94
CA PRO A 160 -2.66 7.08 -11.04
C PRO A 160 -2.60 7.82 -9.69
N PHE A 161 -1.69 8.79 -9.52
CA PHE A 161 -1.46 9.53 -8.27
C PHE A 161 -2.39 10.74 -8.12
N ASN A 162 -3.30 10.95 -9.06
CA ASN A 162 -4.30 12.00 -9.05
C ASN A 162 -5.55 11.57 -8.25
N ASP A 163 -6.31 12.53 -7.76
CA ASP A 163 -7.50 12.25 -6.95
C ASP A 163 -8.58 11.48 -7.72
N ALA A 164 -8.82 11.83 -8.98
CA ALA A 164 -9.91 11.22 -9.76
C ALA A 164 -9.76 9.70 -9.92
N THR A 165 -8.55 9.21 -10.15
CA THR A 165 -8.30 7.76 -10.29
C THR A 165 -8.64 7.03 -8.99
N ALA A 166 -8.14 7.52 -7.87
CA ALA A 166 -8.39 6.90 -6.57
C ALA A 166 -9.86 7.02 -6.14
N ASP A 167 -10.48 8.17 -6.38
CA ASP A 167 -11.89 8.39 -6.03
C ASP A 167 -12.82 7.42 -6.74
N ALA A 168 -12.54 7.07 -7.99
CA ALA A 168 -13.32 6.07 -8.72
C ALA A 168 -13.28 4.70 -8.02
N TRP A 169 -12.13 4.31 -7.50
CA TRP A 169 -11.99 3.05 -6.77
C TRP A 169 -12.58 3.13 -5.36
N LEU A 170 -12.49 4.27 -4.68
CA LEU A 170 -13.15 4.49 -3.39
C LEU A 170 -14.69 4.41 -3.55
N GLU A 171 -15.25 4.91 -4.65
CA GLU A 171 -16.66 4.77 -4.96
C GLU A 171 -17.07 3.31 -5.15
N ARG A 172 -16.26 2.51 -5.84
CA ARG A 172 -16.50 1.07 -6.02
C ARG A 172 -16.46 0.33 -4.69
N LEU A 173 -15.54 0.72 -3.79
CA LEU A 173 -15.48 0.16 -2.44
C LEU A 173 -16.76 0.49 -1.67
N ALA A 174 -17.17 1.75 -1.66
CA ALA A 174 -18.38 2.20 -0.97
C ALA A 174 -19.63 1.48 -1.48
N ALA A 175 -19.72 1.24 -2.78
CA ALA A 175 -20.86 0.56 -3.40
C ALA A 175 -21.02 -0.90 -2.93
N ARG A 176 -19.99 -1.50 -2.36
CA ARG A 176 -20.04 -2.85 -1.81
C ARG A 176 -20.80 -2.93 -0.49
N GLY A 177 -20.96 -1.83 0.24
CA GLY A 177 -21.72 -1.78 1.49
C GLY A 177 -21.22 -2.74 2.56
N LEU A 178 -19.90 -2.91 2.67
CA LEU A 178 -19.31 -3.88 3.59
C LEU A 178 -19.29 -3.35 5.02
N ALA A 179 -19.65 -4.20 5.97
CA ALA A 179 -19.67 -3.85 7.38
C ALA A 179 -18.26 -3.83 8.00
N PRO A 180 -18.04 -3.05 9.07
CA PRO A 180 -16.81 -3.13 9.86
C PRO A 180 -16.55 -4.54 10.38
N GLN A 181 -15.28 -4.93 10.48
CA GLN A 181 -14.88 -6.19 11.10
C GLN A 181 -14.72 -6.08 12.62
N GLY A 182 -14.18 -4.94 13.09
CA GLY A 182 -13.76 -4.79 14.47
C GLY A 182 -12.45 -5.52 14.76
N LEU A 183 -11.98 -5.43 16.00
CA LEU A 183 -10.72 -6.06 16.44
C LEU A 183 -10.91 -7.51 16.87
N ASP A 184 -12.09 -7.85 17.33
CA ASP A 184 -12.40 -9.19 17.82
C ASP A 184 -12.77 -10.12 16.66
N ARG A 185 -12.27 -11.32 16.74
CA ARG A 185 -12.58 -12.41 15.81
C ARG A 185 -13.31 -13.53 16.53
#